data_73de6049d10389416c8ba863904b7fd6
#
_entry.id   73de6049d10389416c8ba863904b7fd6
#
_cell.length_a   1.000
_cell.length_b   1.000
_cell.length_c   1.000
_cell.angle_alpha   90.00
_cell.angle_beta   90.00
_cell.angle_gamma   90.00
#
_symmetry.space_group_name_H-M   'P 1'
#
loop_
_entity.id
_entity.type
_entity.pdbx_description
1 polymer ?
#
loop_
_entity_poly.entity_id
_entity_poly.type
_entity_poly.pdbx_seq_one_letter_code
_entity_poly.pdbx_strand_id
1 'polypeptide(L)'
;NGNPIAEVTADGSGNWTYTPSTPIANGTVVNVVAQDAAGNSSPGASVTVDSQAPAAPVLNPSNGTTLSGTAEPGATVSLTDGNGNPIGQVTADGSGNWSFTPGTPLANGTVVNATASDPTGNTSAPASTTVDSVAPAAPVVNPSNGAEISGTAEPGATVTLTDGSG
;
A
#
# COMPACT_ATOMS: atom_id res chain seq x y z
N ASN A 1 -8.72 37.62 3.18
CA ASN A 1 -7.88 38.14 2.09
C ASN A 1 -6.50 37.48 2.20
N GLY A 2 -6.30 36.35 1.48
CA GLY A 2 -4.99 35.70 1.41
C GLY A 2 -4.05 36.48 0.51
N ASN A 3 -2.73 36.36 0.75
CA ASN A 3 -1.73 36.91 -0.17
C ASN A 3 -1.77 36.12 -1.50
N PRO A 4 -1.68 36.78 -2.67
CA PRO A 4 -1.61 36.09 -3.94
C PRO A 4 -0.32 35.27 -4.01
N ILE A 5 -0.46 34.03 -4.46
CA ILE A 5 0.66 33.10 -4.64
C ILE A 5 1.25 33.30 -6.03
N ALA A 6 0.41 33.36 -7.06
CA ALA A 6 0.79 33.56 -8.46
C ALA A 6 -0.44 33.90 -9.32
N GLU A 7 -0.18 34.33 -10.54
CA GLU A 7 -1.13 34.41 -11.64
C GLU A 7 -0.61 33.56 -12.80
N VAL A 8 -1.49 32.79 -13.42
CA VAL A 8 -1.19 31.95 -14.60
C VAL A 8 -2.32 32.11 -15.61
N THR A 9 -2.00 31.95 -16.89
CA THR A 9 -3.00 31.99 -17.96
C THR A 9 -3.31 30.57 -18.41
N ALA A 10 -4.59 30.24 -18.54
CA ALA A 10 -5.04 28.99 -19.12
C ALA A 10 -4.68 28.93 -20.62
N ASP A 11 -4.28 27.78 -21.11
CA ASP A 11 -3.99 27.52 -22.51
C ASP A 11 -5.28 27.48 -23.36
N GLY A 12 -5.12 27.29 -24.69
CA GLY A 12 -6.26 27.22 -25.62
C GLY A 12 -7.22 26.04 -25.39
N SER A 13 -6.85 25.07 -24.53
CA SER A 13 -7.68 23.96 -24.09
C SER A 13 -8.27 24.16 -22.70
N GLY A 14 -7.96 25.30 -22.05
CA GLY A 14 -8.41 25.63 -20.71
C GLY A 14 -7.55 25.06 -19.57
N ASN A 15 -6.41 24.45 -19.86
CA ASN A 15 -5.51 23.93 -18.84
C ASN A 15 -4.56 25.01 -18.32
N TRP A 16 -4.25 24.95 -17.04
CA TRP A 16 -3.24 25.80 -16.41
C TRP A 16 -2.42 25.00 -15.40
N THR A 17 -1.19 25.39 -15.19
CA THR A 17 -0.26 24.78 -14.23
C THR A 17 0.56 25.87 -13.57
N TYR A 18 0.76 25.74 -12.27
CA TYR A 18 1.70 26.56 -11.51
C TYR A 18 2.63 25.67 -10.71
N THR A 19 3.92 25.85 -10.85
CA THR A 19 4.95 25.15 -10.05
C THR A 19 5.62 26.16 -9.14
N PRO A 20 5.34 26.14 -7.82
CA PRO A 20 5.96 27.05 -6.88
C PRO A 20 7.46 26.75 -6.74
N SER A 21 8.28 27.80 -6.59
CA SER A 21 9.72 27.66 -6.33
C SER A 21 10.02 27.05 -4.96
N THR A 22 9.11 27.18 -4.01
CA THR A 22 9.12 26.50 -2.72
C THR A 22 7.78 25.78 -2.58
N PRO A 23 7.79 24.46 -2.26
CA PRO A 23 6.54 23.72 -2.09
C PRO A 23 5.61 24.39 -1.07
N ILE A 24 4.33 24.40 -1.38
CA ILE A 24 3.29 24.90 -0.48
C ILE A 24 3.13 23.92 0.69
N ALA A 25 3.06 24.44 1.91
CA ALA A 25 3.02 23.63 3.10
C ALA A 25 1.74 22.75 3.17
N ASN A 26 1.88 21.56 3.76
CA ASN A 26 0.76 20.66 4.04
C ASN A 26 -0.35 21.38 4.82
N GLY A 27 -1.60 21.09 4.48
CA GLY A 27 -2.79 21.70 5.10
C GLY A 27 -3.10 23.12 4.62
N THR A 28 -2.29 23.71 3.74
CA THR A 28 -2.58 25.05 3.17
C THR A 28 -3.79 24.96 2.24
N VAL A 29 -4.79 25.80 2.48
CA VAL A 29 -5.92 25.96 1.55
C VAL A 29 -5.53 26.95 0.46
N VAL A 30 -5.48 26.48 -0.78
CA VAL A 30 -5.26 27.32 -1.97
C VAL A 30 -6.61 27.63 -2.59
N ASN A 31 -6.91 28.94 -2.70
CA ASN A 31 -8.12 29.45 -3.37
C ASN A 31 -7.78 29.93 -4.77
N VAL A 32 -8.61 29.59 -5.73
CA VAL A 32 -8.42 29.92 -7.15
C VAL A 32 -9.66 30.63 -7.69
N VAL A 33 -9.45 31.71 -8.43
CA VAL A 33 -10.50 32.45 -9.15
C VAL A 33 -9.99 32.68 -10.57
N ALA A 34 -10.81 32.43 -11.55
CA ALA A 34 -10.52 32.82 -12.96
C ALA A 34 -11.14 34.17 -13.29
N GLN A 35 -10.44 34.96 -14.11
CA GLN A 35 -10.94 36.25 -14.65
C GLN A 35 -10.79 36.24 -16.16
N ASP A 36 -11.82 36.72 -16.86
CA ASP A 36 -11.77 36.90 -18.31
C ASP A 36 -11.13 38.23 -18.71
N ALA A 37 -10.88 38.41 -20.01
CA ALA A 37 -10.30 39.64 -20.55
C ALA A 37 -11.17 40.90 -20.35
N ALA A 38 -12.46 40.74 -20.06
CA ALA A 38 -13.40 41.86 -19.77
C ALA A 38 -13.41 42.21 -18.27
N GLY A 39 -12.67 41.44 -17.42
CA GLY A 39 -12.60 41.65 -15.98
C GLY A 39 -13.67 40.94 -15.18
N ASN A 40 -14.47 40.03 -15.77
CA ASN A 40 -15.45 39.24 -15.02
C ASN A 40 -14.75 38.12 -14.29
N SER A 41 -15.08 37.94 -13.01
CA SER A 41 -14.51 36.91 -12.15
C SER A 41 -15.45 35.71 -11.94
N SER A 42 -14.91 34.50 -11.96
CA SER A 42 -15.65 33.28 -11.61
C SER A 42 -15.92 33.20 -10.11
N PRO A 43 -16.85 32.33 -9.68
CA PRO A 43 -16.86 31.86 -8.29
C PRO A 43 -15.51 31.24 -7.92
N GLY A 44 -15.13 31.33 -6.64
CA GLY A 44 -13.90 30.72 -6.14
C GLY A 44 -14.00 29.19 -6.06
N ALA A 45 -12.89 28.53 -6.34
CA ALA A 45 -12.66 27.11 -6.04
C ALA A 45 -11.50 27.00 -5.07
N SER A 46 -11.43 25.90 -4.31
CA SER A 46 -10.34 25.69 -3.36
C SER A 46 -9.88 24.23 -3.33
N VAL A 47 -8.61 24.04 -2.99
CA VAL A 47 -8.00 22.75 -2.69
C VAL A 47 -7.16 22.88 -1.43
N THR A 48 -7.13 21.84 -0.61
CA THR A 48 -6.18 21.73 0.52
C THR A 48 -4.97 20.96 0.04
N VAL A 49 -3.78 21.52 0.23
CA VAL A 49 -2.53 20.86 -0.11
C VAL A 49 -2.32 19.70 0.85
N ASP A 50 -2.12 18.51 0.30
CA ASP A 50 -1.65 17.36 1.03
C ASP A 50 -0.25 16.97 0.51
N SER A 51 0.75 17.11 1.39
CA SER A 51 2.14 16.74 1.11
C SER A 51 2.65 15.72 2.14
N GLN A 52 1.75 15.07 2.86
CA GLN A 52 2.10 14.06 3.85
C GLN A 52 2.03 12.66 3.23
N ALA A 53 3.18 11.98 3.20
CA ALA A 53 3.21 10.59 2.76
C ALA A 53 2.45 9.68 3.75
N PRO A 54 1.73 8.65 3.25
CA PRO A 54 1.12 7.65 4.09
C PRO A 54 2.17 6.88 4.91
N ALA A 55 1.73 6.18 5.95
CA ALA A 55 2.58 5.24 6.67
C ALA A 55 3.04 4.09 5.75
N ALA A 56 4.22 3.52 6.02
CA ALA A 56 4.67 2.34 5.30
C ALA A 56 3.65 1.20 5.46
N PRO A 57 3.32 0.45 4.37
CA PRO A 57 2.39 -0.66 4.48
C PRO A 57 2.93 -1.78 5.36
N VAL A 58 2.01 -2.56 5.94
CA VAL A 58 2.34 -3.81 6.61
C VAL A 58 2.15 -4.95 5.61
N LEU A 59 3.10 -5.90 5.58
CA LEU A 59 2.99 -7.13 4.81
C LEU A 59 2.83 -8.32 5.76
N ASN A 60 1.87 -9.17 5.47
CA ASN A 60 1.71 -10.46 6.15
C ASN A 60 2.73 -11.49 5.62
N PRO A 61 3.09 -12.52 6.39
CA PRO A 61 3.80 -13.69 5.87
C PRO A 61 3.09 -14.27 4.65
N SER A 62 3.84 -14.73 3.65
CA SER A 62 3.30 -15.25 2.40
C SER A 62 4.07 -16.46 1.91
N ASN A 63 3.34 -17.45 1.38
CA ASN A 63 3.90 -18.59 0.65
C ASN A 63 4.09 -18.31 -0.85
N GLY A 64 3.92 -17.06 -1.29
CA GLY A 64 4.09 -16.64 -2.67
C GLY A 64 2.84 -16.74 -3.56
N THR A 65 1.76 -17.38 -3.11
CA THR A 65 0.50 -17.47 -3.88
C THR A 65 -0.37 -16.22 -3.73
N THR A 66 -0.34 -15.59 -2.57
CA THR A 66 -1.05 -14.35 -2.27
C THR A 66 -0.17 -13.47 -1.39
N LEU A 67 -0.08 -12.19 -1.74
CA LEU A 67 0.50 -11.14 -0.92
C LEU A 67 -0.64 -10.36 -0.27
N SER A 68 -0.54 -10.06 1.01
CA SER A 68 -1.58 -9.32 1.72
C SER A 68 -1.01 -8.47 2.85
N GLY A 69 -1.81 -7.57 3.36
CA GLY A 69 -1.40 -6.73 4.46
C GLY A 69 -2.35 -5.57 4.71
N THR A 70 -1.81 -4.51 5.32
CA THR A 70 -2.56 -3.28 5.57
C THR A 70 -1.79 -2.05 5.10
N ALA A 71 -2.51 -1.01 4.75
CA ALA A 71 -2.02 0.31 4.39
C ALA A 71 -3.05 1.36 4.79
N GLU A 72 -2.80 2.63 4.52
CA GLU A 72 -3.80 3.68 4.67
C GLU A 72 -5.02 3.39 3.76
N PRO A 73 -6.26 3.54 4.27
CA PRO A 73 -7.46 3.33 3.45
C PRO A 73 -7.46 4.15 2.16
N GLY A 74 -7.67 3.47 1.03
CA GLY A 74 -7.66 4.09 -0.29
C GLY A 74 -6.27 4.31 -0.91
N ALA A 75 -5.19 4.05 -0.18
CA ALA A 75 -3.84 4.16 -0.74
C ALA A 75 -3.58 3.07 -1.78
N THR A 76 -2.80 3.40 -2.79
CA THR A 76 -2.31 2.44 -3.79
C THR A 76 -1.04 1.79 -3.28
N VAL A 77 -1.06 0.47 -3.06
CA VAL A 77 0.11 -0.33 -2.66
C VAL A 77 0.80 -0.84 -3.92
N SER A 78 2.05 -0.45 -4.11
CA SER A 78 2.92 -0.91 -5.21
C SER A 78 3.88 -1.97 -4.68
N LEU A 79 3.93 -3.12 -5.37
CA LEU A 79 4.72 -4.29 -5.01
C LEU A 79 5.85 -4.50 -6.01
N THR A 80 7.08 -4.67 -5.52
CA THR A 80 8.26 -4.97 -6.34
C THR A 80 9.04 -6.13 -5.73
N ASP A 81 9.87 -6.80 -6.54
CA ASP A 81 10.84 -7.77 -6.04
C ASP A 81 12.06 -7.06 -5.40
N GLY A 82 12.98 -7.85 -4.85
CA GLY A 82 14.21 -7.34 -4.22
C GLY A 82 15.15 -6.58 -5.18
N ASN A 83 14.95 -6.69 -6.50
CA ASN A 83 15.69 -5.98 -7.53
C ASN A 83 14.97 -4.73 -8.04
N GLY A 84 13.76 -4.45 -7.53
CA GLY A 84 12.93 -3.34 -7.95
C GLY A 84 12.04 -3.62 -9.17
N ASN A 85 11.99 -4.87 -9.67
CA ASN A 85 11.07 -5.21 -10.75
C ASN A 85 9.62 -5.23 -10.25
N PRO A 86 8.65 -4.70 -11.02
CA PRO A 86 7.26 -4.65 -10.58
C PRO A 86 6.64 -6.05 -10.49
N ILE A 87 5.99 -6.35 -9.37
CA ILE A 87 5.14 -7.53 -9.17
C ILE A 87 3.69 -7.15 -9.46
N GLY A 88 3.23 -5.99 -8.98
CA GLY A 88 1.88 -5.50 -9.21
C GLY A 88 1.49 -4.34 -8.30
N GLN A 89 0.23 -3.94 -8.41
CA GLN A 89 -0.36 -2.88 -7.60
C GLN A 89 -1.76 -3.29 -7.14
N VAL A 90 -2.18 -2.78 -5.98
CA VAL A 90 -3.51 -3.00 -5.42
C VAL A 90 -3.90 -1.79 -4.58
N THR A 91 -5.19 -1.46 -4.50
CA THR A 91 -5.70 -0.41 -3.62
C THR A 91 -6.17 -1.01 -2.31
N ALA A 92 -5.77 -0.41 -1.19
CA ALA A 92 -6.28 -0.76 0.13
C ALA A 92 -7.76 -0.39 0.25
N ASP A 93 -8.55 -1.27 0.83
CA ASP A 93 -9.99 -1.06 1.04
C ASP A 93 -10.27 0.02 2.10
N GLY A 94 -11.57 0.31 2.35
CA GLY A 94 -11.97 1.31 3.34
C GLY A 94 -11.60 0.99 4.79
N SER A 95 -11.14 -0.23 5.07
CA SER A 95 -10.59 -0.67 6.36
C SER A 95 -9.06 -0.73 6.35
N GLY A 96 -8.44 -0.38 5.23
CA GLY A 96 -7.00 -0.41 5.06
C GLY A 96 -6.43 -1.78 4.67
N ASN A 97 -7.25 -2.81 4.43
CA ASN A 97 -6.75 -4.12 4.03
C ASN A 97 -6.49 -4.17 2.52
N TRP A 98 -5.46 -4.91 2.13
CA TRP A 98 -5.16 -5.17 0.74
C TRP A 98 -4.75 -6.63 0.52
N SER A 99 -5.00 -7.15 -0.68
CA SER A 99 -4.61 -8.50 -1.11
C SER A 99 -4.33 -8.49 -2.61
N PHE A 100 -3.23 -9.12 -3.00
CA PHE A 100 -2.77 -9.23 -4.37
C PHE A 100 -2.35 -10.68 -4.68
N THR A 101 -2.84 -11.24 -5.78
CA THR A 101 -2.47 -12.57 -6.26
C THR A 101 -1.59 -12.41 -7.50
N PRO A 102 -0.28 -12.73 -7.44
CA PRO A 102 0.58 -12.73 -8.61
C PRO A 102 0.09 -13.71 -9.69
N GLY A 103 0.27 -13.38 -10.97
CA GLY A 103 -0.10 -14.26 -12.09
C GLY A 103 0.66 -15.60 -12.10
N THR A 104 1.81 -15.64 -11.45
CA THR A 104 2.61 -16.85 -11.17
C THR A 104 3.05 -16.77 -9.71
N PRO A 105 2.91 -17.85 -8.92
CA PRO A 105 3.38 -17.86 -7.54
C PRO A 105 4.85 -17.46 -7.44
N LEU A 106 5.19 -16.64 -6.46
CA LEU A 106 6.55 -16.19 -6.23
C LEU A 106 7.38 -17.33 -5.61
N ALA A 107 8.63 -17.45 -6.04
CA ALA A 107 9.53 -18.48 -5.55
C ALA A 107 9.90 -18.26 -4.07
N ASN A 108 10.23 -19.35 -3.39
CA ASN A 108 10.80 -19.31 -2.03
C ASN A 108 12.03 -18.39 -1.98
N GLY A 109 12.13 -17.58 -0.93
CA GLY A 109 13.21 -16.62 -0.75
C GLY A 109 13.08 -15.33 -1.56
N THR A 110 12.02 -15.15 -2.37
CA THR A 110 11.76 -13.87 -3.05
C THR A 110 11.51 -12.78 -2.01
N VAL A 111 12.31 -11.72 -2.06
CA VAL A 111 12.05 -10.49 -1.28
C VAL A 111 10.97 -9.71 -1.99
N VAL A 112 9.93 -9.33 -1.27
CA VAL A 112 8.86 -8.46 -1.74
C VAL A 112 8.93 -7.15 -0.99
N ASN A 113 9.05 -6.03 -1.73
CA ASN A 113 8.98 -4.68 -1.19
C ASN A 113 7.62 -4.09 -1.53
N ALA A 114 7.06 -3.33 -0.59
CA ALA A 114 5.80 -2.61 -0.77
C ALA A 114 5.96 -1.14 -0.38
N THR A 115 5.39 -0.25 -1.18
CA THR A 115 5.20 1.18 -0.85
C THR A 115 3.73 1.52 -0.99
N ALA A 116 3.22 2.45 -0.20
CA ALA A 116 1.88 3.00 -0.33
C ALA A 116 1.95 4.42 -0.88
N SER A 117 1.05 4.76 -1.81
CA SER A 117 0.89 6.13 -2.32
C SER A 117 -0.54 6.59 -2.12
N ASP A 118 -0.70 7.82 -1.66
CA ASP A 118 -2.00 8.48 -1.54
C ASP A 118 -2.50 9.02 -2.91
N PRO A 119 -3.75 9.54 -3.01
CA PRO A 119 -4.27 10.11 -4.25
C PRO A 119 -3.55 11.38 -4.71
N THR A 120 -2.79 12.05 -3.85
CA THR A 120 -2.03 13.26 -4.20
C THR A 120 -0.62 12.95 -4.69
N GLY A 121 -0.20 11.67 -4.61
CA GLY A 121 1.08 11.17 -5.13
C GLY A 121 2.19 11.12 -4.08
N ASN A 122 1.91 11.41 -2.81
CA ASN A 122 2.89 11.21 -1.76
C ASN A 122 3.11 9.71 -1.53
N THR A 123 4.38 9.29 -1.42
CA THR A 123 4.74 7.88 -1.31
C THR A 123 5.45 7.59 0.01
N SER A 124 5.06 6.52 0.67
CA SER A 124 5.61 6.05 1.95
C SER A 124 7.05 5.55 1.84
N ALA A 125 7.70 5.38 2.97
CA ALA A 125 8.86 4.51 3.07
C ALA A 125 8.47 3.07 2.67
N PRO A 126 9.42 2.26 2.12
CA PRO A 126 9.14 0.86 1.79
C PRO A 126 9.07 -0.01 3.05
N ALA A 127 8.24 -1.05 2.98
CA ALA A 127 8.29 -2.20 3.87
C ALA A 127 8.61 -3.46 3.07
N SER A 128 9.12 -4.51 3.70
CA SER A 128 9.51 -5.74 3.00
C SER A 128 9.13 -7.00 3.77
N THR A 129 8.93 -8.09 3.03
CA THR A 129 8.80 -9.45 3.54
C THR A 129 9.54 -10.41 2.60
N THR A 130 9.83 -11.62 3.10
CA THR A 130 10.41 -12.67 2.27
C THR A 130 9.40 -13.79 2.12
N VAL A 131 9.20 -14.27 0.90
CA VAL A 131 8.33 -15.40 0.60
C VAL A 131 8.93 -16.67 1.20
N ASP A 132 8.12 -17.40 1.97
CA ASP A 132 8.44 -18.75 2.45
C ASP A 132 7.39 -19.73 1.91
N SER A 133 7.77 -20.52 0.92
CA SER A 133 6.94 -21.55 0.30
C SER A 133 7.39 -22.96 0.67
N VAL A 134 8.27 -23.10 1.66
CA VAL A 134 8.73 -24.40 2.14
C VAL A 134 7.75 -24.91 3.20
N ALA A 135 7.18 -26.10 2.95
CA ALA A 135 6.34 -26.74 3.96
C ALA A 135 7.19 -27.21 5.15
N PRO A 136 6.67 -27.10 6.38
CA PRO A 136 7.36 -27.66 7.55
C PRO A 136 7.52 -29.18 7.42
N ALA A 137 8.51 -29.73 8.12
CA ALA A 137 8.67 -31.17 8.21
C ALA A 137 7.45 -31.81 8.92
N ALA A 138 7.17 -33.07 8.58
CA ALA A 138 6.10 -33.82 9.24
C ALA A 138 6.32 -33.86 10.77
N PRO A 139 5.28 -33.64 11.57
CA PRO A 139 5.40 -33.74 13.01
C PRO A 139 5.75 -35.17 13.46
N VAL A 140 6.53 -35.28 14.53
CA VAL A 140 6.77 -36.56 15.21
C VAL A 140 5.74 -36.70 16.32
N VAL A 141 5.09 -37.87 16.40
CA VAL A 141 4.08 -38.16 17.42
C VAL A 141 4.63 -39.20 18.37
N ASN A 142 4.56 -38.96 19.69
CA ASN A 142 4.96 -39.88 20.71
C ASN A 142 3.90 -41.00 20.90
N PRO A 143 4.28 -42.20 21.36
CA PRO A 143 3.30 -43.21 21.80
C PRO A 143 2.34 -42.63 22.83
N SER A 144 1.06 -43.01 22.72
CA SER A 144 -0.01 -42.47 23.59
C SER A 144 -0.91 -43.60 24.08
N ASN A 145 -1.37 -43.46 25.33
CA ASN A 145 -2.41 -44.32 25.93
C ASN A 145 -3.82 -43.70 25.81
N GLY A 146 -3.95 -42.60 25.06
CA GLY A 146 -5.19 -41.85 24.84
C GLY A 146 -5.50 -40.76 25.88
N ALA A 147 -4.75 -40.69 26.99
CA ALA A 147 -4.91 -39.61 27.97
C ALA A 147 -4.20 -38.32 27.56
N GLU A 148 -3.09 -38.44 26.81
CA GLU A 148 -2.31 -37.33 26.28
C GLU A 148 -1.80 -37.73 24.89
N ILE A 149 -1.83 -36.79 23.95
CA ILE A 149 -1.18 -36.89 22.65
C ILE A 149 -0.13 -35.79 22.58
N SER A 150 1.11 -36.16 22.35
CA SER A 150 2.24 -35.22 22.33
C SER A 150 3.22 -35.55 21.22
N GLY A 151 4.11 -34.61 20.92
CA GLY A 151 5.10 -34.78 19.86
C GLY A 151 5.95 -33.56 19.66
N THR A 152 6.63 -33.50 18.52
CA THR A 152 7.43 -32.34 18.08
C THR A 152 7.05 -31.93 16.65
N ALA A 153 7.10 -30.66 16.39
CA ALA A 153 6.92 -30.08 15.07
C ALA A 153 7.89 -28.87 14.90
N GLU A 154 7.88 -28.25 13.76
CA GLU A 154 8.62 -26.99 13.53
C GLU A 154 8.16 -25.91 14.53
N PRO A 155 9.09 -25.17 15.15
CA PRO A 155 8.72 -24.10 16.07
C PRO A 155 7.78 -23.09 15.44
N GLY A 156 6.63 -22.83 16.09
CA GLY A 156 5.60 -21.90 15.59
C GLY A 156 4.60 -22.51 14.61
N ALA A 157 4.79 -23.76 14.15
CA ALA A 157 3.83 -24.44 13.29
C ALA A 157 2.54 -24.77 14.05
N THR A 158 1.40 -24.69 13.36
CA THR A 158 0.11 -25.15 13.87
C THR A 158 -0.02 -26.65 13.63
N VAL A 159 -0.19 -27.43 14.69
CA VAL A 159 -0.42 -28.87 14.61
C VAL A 159 -1.91 -29.15 14.73
N THR A 160 -2.50 -29.78 13.70
CA THR A 160 -3.90 -30.18 13.68
C THR A 160 -3.99 -31.66 13.93
N LEU A 161 -4.81 -32.08 14.91
CA LEU A 161 -5.11 -33.47 15.20
C LEU A 161 -6.49 -33.83 14.69
N THR A 162 -6.59 -34.94 13.97
CA THR A 162 -7.88 -35.51 13.50
C THR A 162 -7.95 -36.99 13.93
N ASP A 163 -9.17 -37.47 14.14
CA ASP A 163 -9.39 -38.93 14.18
C ASP A 163 -9.28 -39.52 12.78
N GLY A 164 -9.04 -40.82 12.67
CA GLY A 164 -8.87 -41.49 11.37
C GLY A 164 -10.16 -41.69 10.56
N SER A 165 -11.26 -41.02 10.92
CA SER A 165 -12.60 -41.17 10.34
C SER A 165 -12.92 -40.09 9.30
N GLY A 166 -11.93 -39.29 8.82
CA GLY A 166 -12.11 -38.15 7.92
C GLY A 166 -12.41 -38.48 6.46
#